data_b6fafa4308c5c71a452bee913a94cab5
#
_entry.id   b6fafa4308c5c71a452bee913a94cab5
#
_cell.length_a   1.000
_cell.length_b   1.000
_cell.length_c   1.000
_cell.angle_alpha   90.00
_cell.angle_beta   90.00
_cell.angle_gamma   90.00
#
_symmetry.space_group_name_H-M   'P 1'
#
loop_
_entity.id
_entity.type
_entity.pdbx_description
1 polymer ?
#
loop_
_entity_poly.entity_id
_entity_poly.type
_entity_poly.pdbx_seq_one_letter_code
_entity_poly.pdbx_strand_id
1 'polypeptide(L)'
;MARRQQDRDSPPVRRLGQPAAVELLADPDRPRAWTLLVGSTPQSYVDLDDPRYLEFEYMRRIGHLLDLAAPDSQPLRVLHLGGGAMTLARYVAATRPGSAQLAVDDDADLVDLVRERLPLGQPGRLRGRRG
;
A
#
# COMPACT_ATOMS: atom_id res chain seq x y z
N MET A 1 29.86 23.54 -9.14
CA MET A 1 29.46 22.23 -8.57
C MET A 1 28.09 22.22 -7.94
N ALA A 2 27.47 23.32 -7.60
CA ALA A 2 26.11 23.36 -7.02
C ALA A 2 24.96 23.06 -8.00
N ARG A 3 25.18 23.18 -9.32
CA ARG A 3 24.15 22.98 -10.35
C ARG A 3 23.77 21.50 -10.61
N ARG A 4 24.63 20.54 -10.22
CA ARG A 4 24.34 19.09 -10.43
C ARG A 4 23.51 18.44 -9.32
N GLN A 5 23.35 19.10 -8.18
CA GLN A 5 22.60 18.57 -7.04
C GLN A 5 21.13 18.98 -7.09
N GLN A 6 20.84 20.13 -7.69
CA GLN A 6 19.47 20.66 -7.84
C GLN A 6 18.61 19.90 -8.86
N ASP A 7 19.24 19.23 -9.85
CA ASP A 7 18.50 18.42 -10.84
C ASP A 7 18.04 17.04 -10.31
N ARG A 8 18.52 16.62 -9.14
CA ARG A 8 18.12 15.35 -8.53
C ARG A 8 16.87 15.46 -7.64
N ASP A 9 16.53 16.67 -7.22
CA ASP A 9 15.41 16.94 -6.31
C ASP A 9 14.17 17.51 -7.03
N SER A 10 14.26 17.74 -8.33
CA SER A 10 13.08 18.14 -9.09
C SER A 10 12.22 16.93 -9.43
N PRO A 11 10.93 16.94 -9.07
CA PRO A 11 10.04 15.84 -9.43
C PRO A 11 10.01 15.69 -10.96
N PRO A 12 10.02 14.47 -11.48
CA PRO A 12 9.96 14.24 -12.91
C PRO A 12 8.71 14.87 -13.50
N VAL A 13 8.87 15.69 -14.53
CA VAL A 13 7.74 16.30 -15.22
C VAL A 13 6.94 15.19 -15.93
N ARG A 14 5.75 14.95 -15.45
CA ARG A 14 4.84 13.96 -16.02
C ARG A 14 4.33 14.45 -17.37
N ARG A 15 4.65 13.71 -18.44
CA ARG A 15 4.03 13.94 -19.75
C ARG A 15 2.63 13.33 -19.74
N LEU A 16 1.66 14.06 -20.25
CA LEU A 16 0.30 13.54 -20.44
C LEU A 16 0.35 12.23 -21.26
N GLY A 17 -0.27 11.18 -20.75
CA GLY A 17 -0.33 9.87 -21.40
C GLY A 17 0.79 8.88 -21.07
N GLN A 18 1.79 9.26 -20.24
CA GLN A 18 2.77 8.31 -19.72
C GLN A 18 2.36 7.78 -18.34
N PRO A 19 2.49 6.46 -18.09
CA PRO A 19 2.26 5.94 -16.75
C PRO A 19 3.24 6.59 -15.76
N ALA A 20 2.76 6.93 -14.57
CA ALA A 20 3.62 7.46 -13.53
C ALA A 20 4.63 6.40 -13.09
N ALA A 21 5.89 6.80 -12.90
CA ALA A 21 6.91 5.92 -12.34
C ALA A 21 6.53 5.48 -10.94
N VAL A 22 6.66 4.19 -10.67
CA VAL A 22 6.41 3.58 -9.36
C VAL A 22 7.73 3.24 -8.72
N GLU A 23 7.95 3.69 -7.50
CA GLU A 23 9.19 3.49 -6.74
C GLU A 23 8.87 3.02 -5.32
N LEU A 24 9.77 2.23 -4.75
CA LEU A 24 9.75 1.85 -3.36
C LEU A 24 10.91 2.52 -2.62
N LEU A 25 10.58 3.29 -1.61
CA LEU A 25 11.54 3.97 -0.74
C LEU A 25 11.60 3.25 0.60
N ALA A 26 12.78 2.75 0.96
CA ALA A 26 12.99 2.10 2.25
C ALA A 26 12.89 3.09 3.41
N ASP A 27 12.22 2.66 4.48
CA ASP A 27 12.23 3.43 5.72
C ASP A 27 13.57 3.21 6.45
N PRO A 28 14.31 4.27 6.82
CA PRO A 28 15.59 4.13 7.51
C PRO A 28 15.47 3.57 8.93
N ASP A 29 14.32 3.68 9.56
CA ASP A 29 14.09 3.30 10.96
C ASP A 29 13.41 1.93 11.12
N ARG A 30 12.81 1.40 10.06
CA ARG A 30 12.08 0.13 10.08
C ARG A 30 12.58 -0.80 8.98
N PRO A 31 13.18 -1.98 9.31
CA PRO A 31 13.96 -2.78 8.36
C PRO A 31 13.19 -3.29 7.14
N ARG A 32 11.89 -3.55 7.28
CA ARG A 32 11.05 -4.07 6.19
C ARG A 32 9.83 -3.19 5.92
N ALA A 33 9.99 -1.89 6.13
CA ALA A 33 8.98 -0.90 5.83
C ALA A 33 9.35 -0.09 4.58
N TRP A 34 8.34 0.22 3.79
CA TRP A 34 8.50 0.84 2.49
C TRP A 34 7.41 1.88 2.23
N THR A 35 7.81 3.01 1.66
CA THR A 35 6.87 3.95 1.07
C THR A 35 6.77 3.68 -0.43
N LEU A 36 5.55 3.49 -0.91
CA LEU A 36 5.25 3.40 -2.33
C LEU A 36 5.03 4.80 -2.88
N LEU A 37 5.87 5.19 -3.82
CA LEU A 37 5.78 6.46 -4.54
C LEU A 37 5.22 6.22 -5.93
N VAL A 38 4.26 7.04 -6.33
CA VAL A 38 3.75 7.06 -7.69
C VAL A 38 3.95 8.47 -8.25
N GLY A 39 4.84 8.61 -9.24
CA GLY A 39 5.22 9.91 -9.77
C GLY A 39 5.81 10.85 -8.69
N SER A 40 6.62 10.31 -7.80
CA SER A 40 7.23 11.01 -6.65
C SER A 40 6.24 11.40 -5.53
N THR A 41 4.98 11.00 -5.64
CA THR A 41 3.97 11.26 -4.60
C THR A 41 3.81 10.02 -3.72
N PRO A 42 3.92 10.13 -2.38
CA PRO A 42 3.64 9.03 -1.47
C PRO A 42 2.18 8.56 -1.61
N GLN A 43 1.99 7.29 -1.96
CA GLN A 43 0.67 6.70 -2.15
C GLN A 43 0.32 5.71 -1.04
N SER A 44 1.30 4.95 -0.58
CA SER A 44 1.10 3.92 0.44
C SER A 44 2.35 3.77 1.28
N TYR A 45 2.17 3.31 2.48
CA TYR A 45 3.24 2.87 3.37
C TYR A 45 2.89 1.49 3.92
N VAL A 46 3.83 0.59 3.92
CA VAL A 46 3.68 -0.74 4.52
C VAL A 46 4.88 -1.07 5.40
N ASP A 47 4.61 -1.73 6.50
CA ASP A 47 5.62 -2.44 7.28
C ASP A 47 5.31 -3.93 7.21
N LEU A 48 6.17 -4.69 6.54
CA LEU A 48 5.96 -6.13 6.37
C LEU A 48 6.11 -6.91 7.68
N ASP A 49 6.80 -6.35 8.67
CA ASP A 49 6.96 -6.93 9.99
C ASP A 49 5.81 -6.55 10.95
N ASP A 50 5.12 -5.45 10.67
CA ASP A 50 4.01 -4.97 11.49
C ASP A 50 2.84 -4.47 10.63
N PRO A 51 1.99 -5.35 10.13
CA PRO A 51 0.86 -4.97 9.28
C PRO A 51 -0.22 -4.16 10.01
N ARG A 52 -0.16 -4.06 11.33
CA ARG A 52 -1.07 -3.22 12.14
C ARG A 52 -0.62 -1.77 12.21
N TYR A 53 0.64 -1.49 11.86
CA TYR A 53 1.16 -0.14 11.85
C TYR A 53 0.67 0.63 10.63
N LEU A 54 -0.03 1.74 10.88
CA LEU A 54 -0.57 2.64 9.86
C LEU A 54 0.14 4.00 9.96
N GLU A 55 1.03 4.29 9.03
CA GLU A 55 1.85 5.50 9.03
C GLU A 55 1.04 6.76 8.74
N PHE A 56 0.18 6.71 7.72
CA PHE A 56 -0.57 7.86 7.28
C PHE A 56 -1.80 8.10 8.17
N GLU A 57 -2.05 9.35 8.51
CA GLU A 57 -3.16 9.71 9.39
C GLU A 57 -4.51 9.25 8.85
N TYR A 58 -4.77 9.45 7.56
CA TYR A 58 -6.04 9.03 6.97
C TYR A 58 -6.22 7.50 7.00
N MET A 59 -5.14 6.73 6.88
CA MET A 59 -5.17 5.28 7.03
C MET A 59 -5.49 4.88 8.47
N ARG A 60 -4.95 5.58 9.46
CA ARG A 60 -5.31 5.35 10.87
C ARG A 60 -6.79 5.59 11.14
N ARG A 61 -7.37 6.63 10.55
CA ARG A 61 -8.80 6.93 10.66
C ARG A 61 -9.66 5.82 10.04
N ILE A 62 -9.28 5.33 8.87
CA ILE A 62 -9.97 4.20 8.25
C ILE A 62 -9.80 2.93 9.08
N GLY A 63 -8.63 2.69 9.63
CA GLY A 63 -8.37 1.58 10.56
C GLY A 63 -9.29 1.60 11.78
N HIS A 64 -9.51 2.77 12.37
CA HIS A 64 -10.46 2.92 13.48
C HIS A 64 -11.90 2.58 13.08
N LEU A 65 -12.33 2.97 11.87
CA LEU A 65 -13.65 2.58 11.36
C LEU A 65 -13.76 1.07 11.14
N LEU A 66 -12.70 0.44 10.65
CA LEU A 66 -12.64 -1.01 10.49
C LEU A 66 -12.70 -1.72 11.86
N ASP A 67 -12.04 -1.16 12.86
CA ASP A 67 -12.08 -1.71 14.22
C ASP A 67 -13.49 -1.67 14.83
N LEU A 68 -14.27 -0.66 14.46
CA LEU A 68 -15.65 -0.46 14.94
C LEU A 68 -16.71 -1.20 14.09
N ALA A 69 -16.34 -1.71 12.93
CA ALA A 69 -17.29 -2.30 11.98
C ALA A 69 -17.93 -3.59 12.46
N ALA A 70 -17.28 -4.30 13.36
CA ALA A 70 -17.75 -5.56 13.93
C ALA A 70 -17.04 -5.81 15.26
N PRO A 71 -17.50 -6.77 16.09
CA PRO A 71 -16.79 -7.20 17.28
C PRO A 71 -15.33 -7.57 17.00
N ASP A 72 -14.46 -7.43 18.00
CA ASP A 72 -13.03 -7.69 17.87
C ASP A 72 -12.75 -9.05 17.25
N SER A 73 -11.79 -9.09 16.34
CA SER A 73 -11.32 -10.30 15.65
C SER A 73 -12.35 -11.01 14.77
N GLN A 74 -13.59 -10.52 14.68
CA GLN A 74 -14.59 -11.08 13.79
C GLN A 74 -14.18 -10.88 12.33
N PRO A 75 -14.16 -11.95 11.49
CA PRO A 75 -13.87 -11.82 10.07
C PRO A 75 -14.82 -10.88 9.35
N LEU A 76 -14.29 -10.13 8.39
CA LEU A 76 -15.06 -9.23 7.53
C LEU A 76 -15.03 -9.71 6.07
N ARG A 77 -15.97 -9.23 5.30
CA ARG A 77 -15.93 -9.26 3.84
C ARG A 77 -15.64 -7.86 3.32
N VAL A 78 -14.52 -7.67 2.66
CA VAL A 78 -14.04 -6.34 2.27
C VAL A 78 -13.76 -6.29 0.78
N LEU A 79 -14.28 -5.24 0.15
CA LEU A 79 -13.91 -4.85 -1.21
C LEU A 79 -13.06 -3.57 -1.13
N HIS A 80 -11.83 -3.65 -1.62
CA HIS A 80 -10.96 -2.50 -1.76
C HIS A 80 -11.00 -2.00 -3.20
N LEU A 81 -11.50 -0.80 -3.40
CA LEU A 81 -11.45 -0.12 -4.69
C LEU A 81 -10.16 0.69 -4.78
N GLY A 82 -9.19 0.16 -5.52
CA GLY A 82 -7.81 0.59 -5.45
C GLY A 82 -7.08 -0.05 -4.27
N GLY A 83 -5.99 -0.74 -4.54
CA GLY A 83 -5.26 -1.49 -3.50
C GLY A 83 -4.00 -0.77 -3.01
N GLY A 84 -3.35 -0.02 -3.87
CA GLY A 84 -2.02 0.51 -3.59
C GLY A 84 -1.06 -0.59 -3.18
N ALA A 85 -0.34 -0.41 -2.08
CA ALA A 85 0.53 -1.44 -1.49
C ALA A 85 -0.24 -2.44 -0.61
N MET A 86 -1.54 -2.47 -0.67
CA MET A 86 -2.42 -3.34 0.14
C MET A 86 -2.37 -3.05 1.65
N THR A 87 -2.11 -1.83 2.05
CA THR A 87 -1.93 -1.45 3.46
C THR A 87 -3.13 -1.82 4.33
N LEU A 88 -4.34 -1.42 3.92
CA LEU A 88 -5.56 -1.73 4.67
C LEU A 88 -5.93 -3.21 4.60
N ALA A 89 -5.69 -3.86 3.46
CA ALA A 89 -5.93 -5.29 3.33
C ALA A 89 -5.03 -6.10 4.28
N ARG A 90 -3.78 -5.70 4.44
CA ARG A 90 -2.85 -6.29 5.41
C ARG A 90 -3.29 -6.06 6.84
N TYR A 91 -3.77 -4.86 7.13
CA TYR A 91 -4.32 -4.50 8.44
C TYR A 91 -5.53 -5.38 8.80
N VAL A 92 -6.47 -5.51 7.88
CA VAL A 92 -7.66 -6.39 8.08
C VAL A 92 -7.23 -7.84 8.27
N ALA A 93 -6.33 -8.35 7.44
CA ALA A 93 -5.85 -9.73 7.57
C ALA A 93 -5.18 -10.00 8.93
N ALA A 94 -4.46 -9.02 9.46
CA ALA A 94 -3.76 -9.14 10.75
C ALA A 94 -4.69 -9.00 11.96
N THR A 95 -5.66 -8.07 11.90
CA THR A 95 -6.57 -7.78 13.02
C THR A 95 -7.82 -8.65 13.00
N ARG A 96 -8.19 -9.18 11.84
CA ARG A 96 -9.38 -9.99 11.62
C ARG A 96 -9.08 -11.22 10.77
N PRO A 97 -8.34 -12.20 11.31
CA PRO A 97 -7.98 -13.41 10.58
C PRO A 97 -9.21 -14.12 10.00
N GLY A 98 -9.07 -14.66 8.80
CA GLY A 98 -10.15 -15.33 8.11
C GLY A 98 -11.09 -14.42 7.31
N SER A 99 -10.82 -13.12 7.28
CA SER A 99 -11.57 -12.16 6.45
C SER A 99 -11.43 -12.48 4.97
N ALA A 100 -12.53 -12.36 4.23
CA ALA A 100 -12.55 -12.49 2.77
C ALA A 100 -12.38 -11.10 2.15
N GLN A 101 -11.33 -10.90 1.37
CA GLN A 101 -11.00 -9.62 0.80
C GLN A 101 -10.74 -9.72 -0.70
N LEU A 102 -11.21 -8.72 -1.43
CA LEU A 102 -10.91 -8.51 -2.83
C LEU A 102 -10.41 -7.08 -3.02
N ALA A 103 -9.24 -6.93 -3.60
CA ALA A 103 -8.73 -5.64 -4.03
C ALA A 103 -8.74 -5.56 -5.55
N VAL A 104 -9.26 -4.48 -6.07
CA VAL A 104 -9.32 -4.21 -7.51
C VAL A 104 -8.55 -2.93 -7.79
N ASP A 105 -7.58 -2.99 -8.70
CA ASP A 105 -6.79 -1.84 -9.11
C ASP A 105 -6.68 -1.81 -10.63
N ASP A 106 -6.74 -0.63 -11.20
CA ASP A 106 -6.63 -0.43 -12.65
C ASP A 106 -5.18 -0.37 -13.15
N ASP A 107 -4.22 -0.21 -12.24
CA ASP A 107 -2.80 -0.19 -12.55
C ASP A 107 -2.20 -1.59 -12.43
N ALA A 108 -2.11 -2.29 -13.57
CA ALA A 108 -1.58 -3.65 -13.62
C ALA A 108 -0.10 -3.72 -13.21
N ASP A 109 0.70 -2.73 -13.57
CA ASP A 109 2.12 -2.70 -13.23
C ASP A 109 2.33 -2.50 -11.73
N LEU A 110 1.50 -1.68 -11.10
CA LEU A 110 1.49 -1.51 -9.66
C LEU A 110 1.11 -2.82 -8.94
N VAL A 111 0.09 -3.51 -9.40
CA VAL A 111 -0.33 -4.81 -8.83
C VAL A 111 0.80 -5.82 -8.91
N ASP A 112 1.48 -5.92 -10.06
CA ASP A 112 2.59 -6.84 -10.26
C ASP A 112 3.79 -6.50 -9.37
N LEU A 113 4.15 -5.21 -9.26
CA LEU A 113 5.22 -4.74 -8.38
C LEU A 113 4.95 -5.10 -6.92
N VAL A 114 3.73 -4.83 -6.44
CA VAL A 114 3.34 -5.12 -5.06
C VAL A 114 3.38 -6.61 -4.76
N ARG A 115 2.92 -7.45 -5.67
CA ARG A 115 2.99 -8.89 -5.53
C ARG A 115 4.42 -9.41 -5.47
N GLU A 116 5.29 -8.86 -6.28
CA GLU A 116 6.69 -9.28 -6.37
C GLU A 116 7.53 -8.78 -5.18
N ARG A 117 7.43 -7.50 -4.87
CA ARG A 117 8.33 -6.82 -3.93
C ARG A 117 7.79 -6.74 -2.51
N LEU A 118 6.47 -6.75 -2.37
CA LEU A 118 5.77 -6.62 -1.09
C LEU A 118 4.80 -7.79 -0.90
N PRO A 119 5.29 -9.02 -0.77
CA PRO A 119 4.45 -10.20 -0.70
C PRO A 119 3.46 -10.13 0.47
N LEU A 120 2.25 -10.65 0.25
CA LEU A 120 1.14 -10.57 1.20
C LEU A 120 1.23 -11.56 2.37
N GLY A 121 2.29 -12.32 2.51
CA GLY A 121 2.42 -13.32 3.56
C GLY A 121 1.42 -14.48 3.39
N GLN A 122 0.83 -14.93 4.48
CA GLN A 122 -0.21 -15.98 4.43
C GLN A 122 -1.42 -15.47 3.65
N PRO A 123 -1.78 -16.15 2.57
CA PRO A 123 -2.72 -15.59 1.59
C PRO A 123 -4.15 -15.66 2.07
N GLY A 124 -4.56 -15.67 3.18
CA GLY A 124 -5.95 -15.63 3.51
C GLY A 124 -6.85 -15.66 2.26
N ARG A 125 -7.95 -15.01 2.28
CA ARG A 125 -8.85 -14.89 1.11
C ARG A 125 -8.67 -13.55 0.38
N LEU A 126 -7.45 -13.02 0.34
CA LEU A 126 -7.15 -11.79 -0.39
C LEU A 126 -6.84 -12.10 -1.85
N ARG A 127 -7.58 -11.46 -2.74
CA ARG A 127 -7.35 -11.52 -4.20
C ARG A 127 -7.14 -10.13 -4.74
N GLY A 128 -6.09 -9.95 -5.54
CA GLY A 128 -5.90 -8.77 -6.37
C GLY A 128 -6.40 -9.04 -7.78
N ARG A 129 -7.19 -8.15 -8.35
CA ARG A 129 -7.64 -8.18 -9.74
C ARG A 129 -7.26 -6.89 -10.43
N ARG A 130 -6.90 -7.03 -11.71
CA ARG A 130 -6.84 -5.91 -12.63
C ARG A 130 -8.28 -5.49 -12.96
N GLY A 131 -8.55 -4.24 -12.75
CA GLY A 131 -9.84 -3.66 -13.10
C GLY A 131 -9.91 -3.19 -14.53
#